data_0c48066b7ba4f0a680331e2135d1bb53
#
_entry.id   0c48066b7ba4f0a680331e2135d1bb53
#
_cell.length_a   1.000
_cell.length_b   1.000
_cell.length_c   1.000
_cell.angle_alpha   90.00
_cell.angle_beta   90.00
_cell.angle_gamma   90.00
#
_symmetry.space_group_name_H-M   'P 1'
#
loop_
_entity.id
_entity.type
_entity.pdbx_description
1 polymer ?
#
loop_
_entity_poly.entity_id
_entity_poly.type
_entity_poly.pdbx_seq_one_letter_code
_entity_poly.pdbx_strand_id
1 'polypeptide(L)'
;MTLPAKFVERVLCDLGEAEGRALCAALDGVPPVSVRINPVKAAPGALPALEIAGQVPWCRDGRYLAVRPSFTLDPDFHAGAYYVQEASSQFVGYLLEGVRTEGARILDLCAAP
;
A
#
# COMPACT_ATOMS: atom_id res chain seq x y z
N MET A 1 7.14 8.20 17.50
CA MET A 1 7.82 9.43 16.98
C MET A 1 6.90 10.60 17.32
N THR A 2 7.41 11.64 17.98
CA THR A 2 6.52 12.74 18.40
C THR A 2 6.29 13.66 17.21
N LEU A 3 5.04 13.80 16.79
CA LEU A 3 4.65 14.69 15.70
C LEU A 3 4.94 16.16 16.08
N PRO A 4 5.39 17.01 15.13
CA PRO A 4 5.61 18.42 15.39
C PRO A 4 4.32 19.14 15.83
N ALA A 5 4.39 19.99 16.86
CA ALA A 5 3.21 20.67 17.42
C ALA A 5 2.42 21.47 16.37
N LYS A 6 3.11 22.22 15.50
CA LYS A 6 2.48 22.98 14.42
C LYS A 6 1.75 22.08 13.39
N PHE A 7 2.22 20.87 13.15
CA PHE A 7 1.55 19.90 12.30
C PHE A 7 0.24 19.42 12.95
N VAL A 8 0.31 19.06 14.23
CA VAL A 8 -0.88 18.63 15.00
C VAL A 8 -1.93 19.74 15.03
N GLU A 9 -1.53 20.98 15.34
CA GLU A 9 -2.41 22.15 15.36
C GLU A 9 -3.09 22.35 14.00
N ARG A 10 -2.34 22.25 12.90
CA ARG A 10 -2.87 22.38 11.56
C ARG A 10 -3.86 21.27 11.21
N VAL A 11 -3.53 20.03 11.53
CA VAL A 11 -4.41 18.87 11.30
C VAL A 11 -5.72 19.02 12.07
N LEU A 12 -5.66 19.45 13.32
CA LEU A 12 -6.86 19.69 14.14
C LEU A 12 -7.72 20.84 13.59
N CYS A 13 -7.08 21.88 13.07
CA CYS A 13 -7.79 22.99 12.43
C CYS A 13 -8.51 22.56 11.15
N ASP A 14 -7.86 21.77 10.30
CA ASP A 14 -8.37 21.38 8.99
C ASP A 14 -9.42 20.26 9.04
N LEU A 15 -9.27 19.29 9.94
CA LEU A 15 -10.12 18.09 10.04
C LEU A 15 -11.08 18.11 11.25
N GLY A 16 -10.89 19.05 12.18
CA GLY A 16 -11.60 19.06 13.46
C GLY A 16 -10.97 18.12 14.49
N GLU A 17 -11.46 18.21 15.73
CA GLU A 17 -10.84 17.54 16.89
C GLU A 17 -10.83 16.02 16.77
N ALA A 18 -11.94 15.40 16.38
CA ALA A 18 -12.09 13.95 16.36
C ALA A 18 -11.23 13.30 15.26
N GLU A 19 -11.42 13.72 14.02
CA GLU A 19 -10.69 13.20 12.86
C GLU A 19 -9.20 13.55 12.93
N GLY A 20 -8.87 14.76 13.36
CA GLY A 20 -7.49 15.22 13.49
C GLY A 20 -6.72 14.41 14.53
N ARG A 21 -7.32 14.10 15.69
CA ARG A 21 -6.69 13.24 16.69
C ARG A 21 -6.53 11.80 16.19
N ALA A 22 -7.54 11.26 15.50
CA ALA A 22 -7.47 9.92 14.91
C ALA A 22 -6.32 9.81 13.90
N LEU A 23 -6.16 10.83 13.03
CA LEU A 23 -5.05 10.89 12.08
C LEU A 23 -3.70 10.98 12.80
N CYS A 24 -3.55 11.86 13.78
CA CYS A 24 -2.30 11.99 14.53
C CYS A 24 -1.94 10.67 15.25
N ALA A 25 -2.91 9.99 15.84
CA ALA A 25 -2.69 8.69 16.48
C ALA A 25 -2.25 7.62 15.49
N ALA A 26 -2.88 7.59 14.30
CA ALA A 26 -2.50 6.67 13.24
C ALA A 26 -1.07 6.91 12.73
N LEU A 27 -0.67 8.18 12.59
CA LEU A 27 0.68 8.56 12.14
C LEU A 27 1.77 8.28 13.18
N ASP A 28 1.43 8.25 14.46
CA ASP A 28 2.37 7.91 15.55
C ASP A 28 2.50 6.38 15.76
N GLY A 29 1.66 5.60 15.09
CA GLY A 29 1.68 4.15 15.11
C GLY A 29 2.79 3.52 14.26
N VAL A 30 2.85 2.20 14.27
CA VAL A 30 3.73 1.43 13.39
C VAL A 30 3.16 1.47 11.97
N PRO A 31 3.92 1.95 10.97
CA PRO A 31 3.42 1.99 9.60
C PRO A 31 3.14 0.57 9.08
N PRO A 32 1.97 0.34 8.48
CA PRO A 32 1.66 -0.96 7.89
C PRO A 32 2.57 -1.24 6.70
N VAL A 33 2.92 -2.50 6.52
CA VAL A 33 3.66 -2.97 5.36
C VAL A 33 2.70 -3.68 4.42
N SER A 34 2.73 -3.35 3.14
CA SER A 34 1.89 -4.01 2.15
C SER A 34 2.64 -4.30 0.85
N VAL A 35 2.15 -5.31 0.16
CA VAL A 35 2.64 -5.74 -1.15
C VAL A 35 1.48 -5.92 -2.10
N ARG A 36 1.74 -5.81 -3.39
CA ARG A 36 0.81 -6.20 -4.45
C ARG A 36 1.37 -7.44 -5.15
N ILE A 37 0.61 -8.54 -5.11
CA ILE A 37 0.96 -9.80 -5.74
C ILE A 37 0.78 -9.67 -7.26
N ASN A 38 1.71 -10.22 -8.02
CA ASN A 38 1.58 -10.35 -9.46
C ASN A 38 0.92 -11.68 -9.80
N PRO A 39 -0.38 -11.72 -10.16
CA PRO A 39 -1.11 -12.97 -10.36
C PRO A 39 -0.62 -13.77 -11.59
N VAL A 40 0.16 -13.15 -12.47
CA VAL A 40 0.74 -13.82 -13.63
C VAL A 40 1.99 -14.63 -13.25
N LYS A 41 2.73 -14.18 -12.23
CA LYS A 41 4.02 -14.77 -11.83
C LYS A 41 3.95 -15.56 -10.52
N ALA A 42 3.01 -15.22 -9.65
CA ALA A 42 2.82 -15.90 -8.37
C ALA A 42 1.65 -16.87 -8.44
N ALA A 43 1.90 -18.14 -8.24
CA ALA A 43 0.82 -19.10 -8.01
C ALA A 43 0.11 -18.80 -6.68
N PRO A 44 -1.20 -19.02 -6.57
CA PRO A 44 -1.92 -18.88 -5.32
C PRO A 44 -1.26 -19.70 -4.19
N GLY A 45 -0.90 -19.03 -3.09
CA GLY A 45 -0.25 -19.67 -1.94
C GLY A 45 1.25 -19.91 -2.07
N ALA A 46 1.89 -19.46 -3.15
CA ALA A 46 3.30 -19.74 -3.45
C ALA A 46 4.28 -18.65 -2.96
N LEU A 47 3.91 -17.83 -1.98
CA LEU A 47 4.79 -16.81 -1.40
C LEU A 47 5.09 -17.12 0.07
N PRO A 48 5.83 -18.22 0.36
CA PRO A 48 6.03 -18.68 1.74
C PRO A 48 6.85 -17.72 2.60
N ALA A 49 7.63 -16.82 1.98
CA ALA A 49 8.41 -15.82 2.69
C ALA A 49 7.56 -14.65 3.21
N LEU A 50 6.30 -14.51 2.78
CA LEU A 50 5.43 -13.43 3.18
C LEU A 50 4.42 -13.87 4.24
N GLU A 51 4.56 -13.35 5.46
CA GLU A 51 3.57 -13.52 6.52
C GLU A 51 2.40 -12.56 6.30
N ILE A 52 1.33 -13.06 5.69
CA ILE A 52 0.16 -12.26 5.33
C ILE A 52 -0.73 -12.05 6.54
N ALA A 53 -0.96 -10.78 6.92
CA ALA A 53 -1.86 -10.38 7.99
C ALA A 53 -3.30 -10.12 7.51
N GLY A 54 -3.47 -9.74 6.23
CA GLY A 54 -4.79 -9.45 5.69
C GLY A 54 -4.74 -8.99 4.24
N GLN A 55 -5.92 -8.77 3.67
CA GLN A 55 -6.08 -8.25 2.33
C GLN A 55 -6.27 -6.73 2.35
N VAL A 56 -5.72 -6.02 1.37
CA VAL A 56 -6.02 -4.61 1.14
C VAL A 56 -7.45 -4.52 0.58
N PRO A 57 -8.39 -3.80 1.24
CA PRO A 57 -9.82 -3.85 0.89
C PRO A 57 -10.15 -3.45 -0.55
N TRP A 58 -9.39 -2.52 -1.11
CA TRP A 58 -9.59 -1.99 -2.47
C TRP A 58 -8.67 -2.59 -3.52
N CYS A 59 -7.88 -3.60 -3.17
CA CYS A 59 -6.99 -4.26 -4.12
C CYS A 59 -7.06 -5.77 -3.97
N ARG A 60 -7.62 -6.45 -4.97
CA ARG A 60 -7.75 -7.91 -4.98
C ARG A 60 -6.42 -8.63 -4.72
N ASP A 61 -5.33 -8.11 -5.30
CA ASP A 61 -4.00 -8.70 -5.22
C ASP A 61 -3.14 -8.04 -4.13
N GLY A 62 -3.69 -7.06 -3.39
CA GLY A 62 -3.03 -6.37 -2.29
C GLY A 62 -3.06 -7.18 -0.99
N ARG A 63 -1.93 -7.21 -0.29
CA ARG A 63 -1.81 -7.89 1.02
C ARG A 63 -1.08 -7.01 2.01
N TYR A 64 -1.61 -6.96 3.23
CA TYR A 64 -0.88 -6.47 4.39
C TYR A 64 0.00 -7.59 4.93
N LEU A 65 1.19 -7.24 5.39
CA LEU A 65 2.12 -8.18 6.02
C LEU A 65 2.14 -7.96 7.53
N ALA A 66 2.22 -9.05 8.30
CA ALA A 66 2.36 -9.00 9.75
C ALA A 66 3.73 -8.47 10.17
N VAL A 67 4.75 -8.80 9.39
CA VAL A 67 6.14 -8.40 9.63
C VAL A 67 6.73 -7.89 8.32
N ARG A 68 7.60 -6.87 8.41
CA ARG A 68 8.39 -6.40 7.26
C ARG A 68 9.56 -7.35 7.02
N PRO A 69 9.56 -8.15 5.95
CA PRO A 69 10.69 -9.02 5.63
C PRO A 69 11.84 -8.22 5.01
N SER A 70 12.99 -8.87 4.85
CA SER A 70 14.09 -8.34 4.05
C SER A 70 13.83 -8.64 2.57
N PHE A 71 13.06 -7.78 1.91
CA PHE A 71 12.65 -7.96 0.51
C PHE A 71 13.81 -8.21 -0.45
N THR A 72 14.96 -7.56 -0.21
CA THR A 72 16.15 -7.68 -1.06
C THR A 72 16.80 -9.06 -1.01
N LEU A 73 16.47 -9.88 0.00
CA LEU A 73 16.96 -11.26 0.13
C LEU A 73 15.94 -12.29 -0.38
N ASP A 74 14.77 -11.82 -0.83
CA ASP A 74 13.70 -12.70 -1.31
C ASP A 74 13.81 -12.92 -2.83
N PRO A 75 14.04 -14.16 -3.30
CA PRO A 75 14.07 -14.48 -4.73
C PRO A 75 12.76 -14.12 -5.46
N ASP A 76 11.61 -14.26 -4.80
CA ASP A 76 10.30 -13.97 -5.38
C ASP A 76 10.11 -12.49 -5.65
N PHE A 77 10.71 -11.61 -4.80
CA PHE A 77 10.77 -10.17 -5.07
C PHE A 77 11.53 -9.88 -6.37
N HIS A 78 12.71 -10.47 -6.54
CA HIS A 78 13.54 -10.29 -7.74
C HIS A 78 12.90 -10.90 -8.99
N ALA A 79 12.16 -11.99 -8.84
CA ALA A 79 11.38 -12.58 -9.92
C ALA A 79 10.17 -11.74 -10.32
N GLY A 80 9.80 -10.75 -9.54
CA GLY A 80 8.63 -9.91 -9.75
C GLY A 80 7.31 -10.63 -9.45
N ALA A 81 7.33 -11.61 -8.55
CA ALA A 81 6.14 -12.30 -8.08
C ALA A 81 5.24 -11.39 -7.23
N TYR A 82 5.82 -10.36 -6.64
CA TYR A 82 5.10 -9.28 -5.96
C TYR A 82 5.87 -7.97 -6.04
N TYR A 83 5.19 -6.86 -5.77
CA TYR A 83 5.75 -5.53 -5.68
C TYR A 83 5.46 -4.92 -4.30
N VAL A 84 6.49 -4.35 -3.66
CA VAL A 84 6.32 -3.63 -2.39
C VAL A 84 5.66 -2.30 -2.68
N GLN A 85 4.41 -2.16 -2.28
CA GLN A 85 3.60 -0.99 -2.58
C GLN A 85 2.71 -0.65 -1.39
N GLU A 86 2.67 0.62 -1.02
CA GLU A 86 1.74 1.11 0.01
C GLU A 86 0.29 0.84 -0.39
N ALA A 87 -0.53 0.47 0.58
CA ALA A 87 -1.94 0.19 0.36
C ALA A 87 -2.68 1.40 -0.24
N SER A 88 -2.36 2.61 0.19
CA SER A 88 -2.90 3.86 -0.36
C SER A 88 -2.60 4.02 -1.85
N SER A 89 -1.39 3.70 -2.29
CA SER A 89 -1.00 3.75 -3.71
C SER A 89 -1.72 2.71 -4.56
N GLN A 90 -2.11 1.57 -3.96
CA GLN A 90 -2.90 0.53 -4.65
C GLN A 90 -4.34 1.00 -4.95
N PHE A 91 -4.82 2.05 -4.28
CA PHE A 91 -6.17 2.61 -4.50
C PHE A 91 -6.35 3.18 -5.91
N VAL A 92 -5.28 3.60 -6.57
CA VAL A 92 -5.32 4.05 -7.97
C VAL A 92 -5.88 2.95 -8.87
N GLY A 93 -5.51 1.68 -8.63
CA GLY A 93 -6.05 0.54 -9.37
C GLY A 93 -7.58 0.42 -9.21
N TYR A 94 -8.08 0.59 -7.99
CA TYR A 94 -9.51 0.60 -7.70
C TYR A 94 -10.26 1.70 -8.46
N LEU A 95 -9.71 2.90 -8.51
CA LEU A 95 -10.31 4.01 -9.26
C LEU A 95 -10.38 3.72 -10.77
N LEU A 96 -9.49 2.88 -11.29
CA LEU A 96 -9.45 2.52 -12.71
C LEU A 96 -10.33 1.30 -13.05
N GLU A 97 -10.84 0.56 -12.07
CA GLU A 97 -11.71 -0.61 -12.34
C GLU A 97 -12.97 -0.28 -13.16
N GLY A 98 -13.51 0.94 -13.00
CA GLY A 98 -14.65 1.44 -13.78
C GLY A 98 -14.27 2.02 -15.14
N VAL A 99 -12.99 2.10 -15.47
CA VAL A 99 -12.49 2.70 -16.72
C VAL A 99 -12.19 1.59 -17.71
N ARG A 100 -12.76 1.69 -18.91
CA ARG A 100 -12.47 0.75 -19.99
C ARG A 100 -11.02 0.97 -20.49
N THR A 101 -10.12 0.07 -20.10
CA THR A 101 -8.69 0.16 -20.44
C THR A 101 -8.29 -0.69 -21.63
N GLU A 102 -9.17 -1.56 -22.12
CA GLU A 102 -8.89 -2.43 -23.26
C GLU A 102 -8.68 -1.61 -24.55
N GLY A 103 -7.48 -1.72 -25.12
CA GLY A 103 -7.07 -0.95 -26.29
C GLY A 103 -6.79 0.54 -26.01
N ALA A 104 -6.88 0.98 -24.75
CA ALA A 104 -6.61 2.38 -24.40
C ALA A 104 -5.11 2.68 -24.40
N ARG A 105 -4.77 3.94 -24.75
CA ARG A 105 -3.44 4.49 -24.51
C ARG A 105 -3.45 5.14 -23.13
N ILE A 106 -2.58 4.67 -22.24
CA ILE A 106 -2.47 5.19 -20.88
C ILE A 106 -1.10 5.86 -20.74
N LEU A 107 -1.10 7.10 -20.23
CA LEU A 107 0.11 7.84 -19.88
C LEU A 107 0.16 8.05 -18.39
N ASP A 108 1.16 7.49 -17.75
CA ASP A 108 1.50 7.79 -16.36
C ASP A 108 2.58 8.86 -16.32
N LEU A 109 2.24 10.05 -15.85
CA LEU A 109 3.16 11.20 -15.77
C LEU A 109 4.07 11.16 -14.56
N CYS A 110 3.82 10.28 -13.61
CA CYS A 110 4.54 10.15 -12.34
C CYS A 110 5.10 8.74 -12.14
N ALA A 111 5.18 7.95 -13.18
CA ALA A 111 5.73 6.59 -13.10
C ALA A 111 7.15 6.62 -12.53
N ALA A 112 7.36 5.86 -11.46
CA ALA A 112 8.71 5.64 -10.95
C ALA A 112 9.50 4.72 -11.89
N PRO A 113 10.82 4.93 -12.02
CA PRO A 113 11.69 4.07 -12.82
C PRO A 113 11.82 2.67 -12.22
#